data_7539b9fc99a9b10cd3c2a120254dfe8f
#
_entry.id   7539b9fc99a9b10cd3c2a120254dfe8f
#
_cell.length_a   1.000
_cell.length_b   1.000
_cell.length_c   1.000
_cell.angle_alpha   90.00
_cell.angle_beta   90.00
_cell.angle_gamma   90.00
#
_symmetry.space_group_name_H-M   'P 1'
#
loop_
_entity.id
_entity.type
_entity.pdbx_description
1 polymer ?
#
loop_
_entity_poly.entity_id
_entity_poly.type
_entity_poly.pdbx_seq_one_letter_code
_entity_poly.pdbx_strand_id
1 'polypeptide(L)'
;WATRACGPEDGLEALAYAIRSDWTREGVKKRHIIVVWSDAPTHELGHGKIAPWYPEGMAQDFDELTLWWEDEQLGGCMDENAKRLLIFAPDAPEWNRISSEWGQVIHVQTVSEGLEDVEYSQVLDSVCNTI
;
A
#
# COMPACT_ATOMS: atom_id res chain seq x y z
N TRP A 1 0.34 -23.41 -1.11
CA TRP A 1 1.50 -22.64 -1.33
C TRP A 1 2.15 -22.24 -0.05
N ALA A 2 3.40 -22.36 -0.09
CA ALA A 2 4.14 -22.33 1.10
C ALA A 2 4.28 -20.97 1.62
N THR A 3 3.58 -20.68 2.61
CA THR A 3 3.73 -19.43 3.20
C THR A 3 4.77 -19.47 4.25
N ARG A 4 5.89 -19.11 3.87
CA ARG A 4 6.87 -18.91 4.83
C ARG A 4 7.11 -17.48 4.89
N ALA A 5 6.59 -16.85 5.80
CA ALA A 5 6.83 -15.45 6.04
C ALA A 5 8.20 -15.28 6.65
N CYS A 6 9.19 -15.68 5.95
CA CYS A 6 10.51 -15.65 6.48
C CYS A 6 11.32 -14.45 6.12
N GLY A 7 10.80 -13.53 5.29
CA GLY A 7 11.56 -12.39 4.87
C GLY A 7 10.71 -11.36 4.16
N PRO A 8 11.34 -10.28 3.69
CA PRO A 8 10.61 -9.24 2.99
C PRO A 8 9.92 -9.72 1.73
N GLU A 9 8.87 -9.03 1.34
CA GLU A 9 8.07 -9.34 0.16
C GLU A 9 7.99 -8.11 -0.73
N ASP A 10 7.42 -8.26 -1.92
CA ASP A 10 7.34 -7.18 -2.92
C ASP A 10 6.08 -6.34 -2.74
N GLY A 11 5.87 -5.86 -1.53
CA GLY A 11 4.67 -5.11 -1.18
C GLY A 11 4.55 -3.76 -1.86
N LEU A 12 5.67 -3.10 -2.14
CA LEU A 12 5.63 -1.78 -2.78
C LEU A 12 5.21 -1.87 -4.25
N GLU A 13 5.62 -2.91 -4.95
CA GLU A 13 5.16 -3.15 -6.31
C GLU A 13 3.66 -3.44 -6.34
N ALA A 14 3.18 -4.23 -5.39
CA ALA A 14 1.75 -4.50 -5.28
C ALA A 14 0.97 -3.20 -5.00
N LEU A 15 1.49 -2.36 -4.13
CA LEU A 15 0.88 -1.07 -3.85
C LEU A 15 0.85 -0.16 -5.09
N ALA A 16 1.92 -0.16 -5.88
CA ALA A 16 1.97 0.61 -7.11
C ALA A 16 0.88 0.16 -8.10
N TYR A 17 0.66 -1.12 -8.22
CA TYR A 17 -0.43 -1.64 -9.04
C TYR A 17 -1.79 -1.17 -8.53
N ALA A 18 -1.98 -1.20 -7.22
CA ALA A 18 -3.24 -0.76 -6.62
C ALA A 18 -3.48 0.73 -6.91
N ILE A 19 -2.46 1.57 -6.76
CA ILE A 19 -2.58 3.00 -7.03
C ILE A 19 -3.01 3.26 -8.48
N ARG A 20 -2.46 2.50 -9.42
CA ARG A 20 -2.75 2.67 -10.83
C ARG A 20 -3.88 1.79 -11.36
N SER A 21 -4.65 1.18 -10.49
CA SER A 21 -5.84 0.46 -10.90
C SER A 21 -6.88 1.40 -11.47
N ASP A 22 -7.89 0.83 -12.11
CA ASP A 22 -8.95 1.61 -12.77
C ASP A 22 -10.00 2.04 -11.74
N TRP A 23 -9.68 3.07 -10.99
CA TRP A 23 -10.57 3.61 -9.96
C TRP A 23 -11.69 4.41 -10.60
N THR A 24 -12.91 4.30 -10.06
CA THR A 24 -14.04 5.05 -10.58
C THR A 24 -13.90 6.54 -10.23
N ARG A 25 -14.13 7.38 -11.21
CA ARG A 25 -14.15 8.83 -11.03
C ARG A 25 -15.55 9.42 -11.02
N GLU A 26 -16.55 8.57 -11.18
CA GLU A 26 -17.93 9.01 -11.23
C GLU A 26 -18.56 8.98 -9.84
N GLY A 27 -19.57 9.81 -9.66
CA GLY A 27 -20.33 9.85 -8.42
C GLY A 27 -19.98 11.03 -7.52
N VAL A 28 -20.94 11.42 -6.72
CA VAL A 28 -20.82 12.56 -5.81
C VAL A 28 -20.04 12.19 -4.57
N LYS A 29 -20.26 10.98 -4.08
CA LYS A 29 -19.52 10.45 -2.92
C LYS A 29 -18.76 9.21 -3.35
N LYS A 30 -17.45 9.35 -3.48
CA LYS A 30 -16.61 8.22 -3.79
C LYS A 30 -15.51 8.10 -2.75
N ARG A 31 -15.07 6.88 -2.54
CA ARG A 31 -13.94 6.58 -1.67
C ARG A 31 -13.07 5.56 -2.38
N HIS A 32 -11.81 5.90 -2.49
CA HIS A 32 -10.80 5.02 -3.09
C HIS A 32 -9.94 4.51 -1.95
N ILE A 33 -10.20 3.31 -1.52
CA ILE A 33 -9.54 2.76 -0.33
C ILE A 33 -8.65 1.60 -0.74
N ILE A 34 -7.38 1.68 -0.39
CA ILE A 34 -6.43 0.58 -0.52
C ILE A 34 -6.16 0.07 0.89
N VAL A 35 -6.30 -1.22 1.07
CA VAL A 35 -5.94 -1.88 2.34
C VAL A 35 -4.76 -2.79 2.05
N VAL A 36 -3.64 -2.51 2.70
CA VAL A 36 -2.48 -3.38 2.68
C VAL A 36 -2.49 -4.20 3.96
N TRP A 37 -2.39 -5.49 3.83
CA TRP A 37 -2.39 -6.40 4.97
C TRP A 37 -1.23 -7.35 4.78
N SER A 38 -0.18 -7.14 5.57
CA SER A 38 1.06 -7.91 5.44
C SER A 38 1.57 -8.33 6.81
N ASP A 39 2.12 -9.51 6.89
CA ASP A 39 2.78 -10.01 8.10
C ASP A 39 4.30 -9.92 8.00
N ALA A 40 4.81 -9.24 6.99
CA ALA A 40 6.24 -9.17 6.73
C ALA A 40 6.67 -7.77 6.30
N PRO A 41 7.96 -7.45 6.46
CA PRO A 41 8.52 -6.26 5.83
C PRO A 41 8.41 -6.34 4.31
N THR A 42 8.53 -5.21 3.63
CA THR A 42 8.62 -5.21 2.18
C THR A 42 10.04 -4.90 1.75
N HIS A 43 10.45 -5.46 0.61
CA HIS A 43 11.66 -5.03 -0.05
C HIS A 43 11.52 -3.56 -0.48
N GLU A 44 12.62 -2.89 -0.64
CA GLU A 44 12.56 -1.58 -1.28
C GLU A 44 12.10 -1.74 -2.72
N LEU A 45 11.49 -0.69 -3.25
CA LEU A 45 10.94 -0.72 -4.60
C LEU A 45 12.07 -0.94 -5.60
N GLY A 46 11.85 -1.85 -6.53
CA GLY A 46 12.85 -2.17 -7.54
C GLY A 46 13.82 -3.27 -7.17
N HIS A 47 13.63 -3.89 -6.00
CA HIS A 47 14.51 -4.97 -5.55
C HIS A 47 14.67 -6.09 -6.59
N GLY A 48 13.59 -6.46 -7.26
CA GLY A 48 13.61 -7.53 -8.25
C GLY A 48 13.68 -7.07 -9.70
N LYS A 49 14.06 -5.83 -9.96
CA LYS A 49 13.92 -5.25 -11.30
C LYS A 49 14.75 -5.89 -12.40
N ILE A 50 15.76 -6.66 -12.05
CA ILE A 50 16.55 -7.39 -13.06
C ILE A 50 15.88 -8.68 -13.49
N ALA A 51 14.85 -9.12 -12.81
CA ALA A 51 14.14 -10.34 -13.17
C ALA A 51 13.32 -10.12 -14.45
N PRO A 52 13.29 -11.12 -15.36
CA PRO A 52 12.56 -10.94 -16.62
C PRO A 52 11.06 -10.76 -16.46
N TRP A 53 10.49 -11.18 -15.33
CA TRP A 53 9.06 -11.02 -15.08
C TRP A 53 8.73 -9.71 -14.35
N TYR A 54 9.71 -8.87 -14.08
CA TYR A 54 9.46 -7.60 -13.40
C TYR A 54 8.58 -6.71 -14.28
N PRO A 55 7.54 -6.07 -13.72
CA PRO A 55 6.59 -5.31 -14.54
C PRO A 55 7.23 -4.14 -15.26
N GLU A 56 6.86 -3.96 -16.52
CA GLU A 56 7.25 -2.78 -17.27
C GLU A 56 6.44 -1.58 -16.78
N GLY A 57 7.06 -0.41 -16.82
CA GLY A 57 6.37 0.81 -16.41
C GLY A 57 6.20 1.00 -14.92
N MET A 58 6.85 0.16 -14.13
CA MET A 58 6.83 0.29 -12.67
C MET A 58 7.60 1.55 -12.24
N ALA A 59 7.19 2.13 -11.12
CA ALA A 59 7.93 3.22 -10.51
C ALA A 59 9.39 2.81 -10.28
N GLN A 60 10.30 3.71 -10.55
CA GLN A 60 11.74 3.42 -10.50
C GLN A 60 12.26 3.31 -9.08
N ASP A 61 11.68 4.08 -8.17
CA ASP A 61 12.11 4.15 -6.79
C ASP A 61 10.96 4.66 -5.92
N PHE A 62 11.21 4.75 -4.63
CA PHE A 62 10.21 5.21 -3.68
C PHE A 62 9.76 6.65 -3.96
N ASP A 63 10.67 7.50 -4.41
CA ASP A 63 10.32 8.89 -4.69
C ASP A 63 9.32 8.99 -5.85
N GLU A 64 9.50 8.17 -6.88
CA GLU A 64 8.54 8.12 -7.98
C GLU A 64 7.21 7.53 -7.53
N LEU A 65 7.25 6.49 -6.70
CA LEU A 65 6.03 5.92 -6.14
C LEU A 65 5.27 6.95 -5.29
N THR A 66 6.00 7.77 -4.54
CA THR A 66 5.41 8.86 -3.77
C THR A 66 4.71 9.85 -4.69
N LEU A 67 5.32 10.18 -5.82
CA LEU A 67 4.67 11.05 -6.80
C LEU A 67 3.40 10.42 -7.38
N TRP A 68 3.40 9.12 -7.60
CA TRP A 68 2.20 8.42 -8.05
C TRP A 68 1.06 8.54 -7.04
N TRP A 69 1.39 8.53 -5.77
CA TRP A 69 0.38 8.70 -4.73
C TRP A 69 -0.07 10.15 -4.58
N GLU A 70 0.88 11.08 -4.56
CA GLU A 70 0.60 12.48 -4.25
C GLU A 70 0.09 13.28 -5.45
N ASP A 71 0.52 12.94 -6.65
CA ASP A 71 0.17 13.70 -7.86
C ASP A 71 -0.88 12.94 -8.67
N GLU A 72 -2.08 13.48 -8.68
CA GLU A 72 -3.21 12.89 -9.38
C GLU A 72 -2.94 12.67 -10.87
N GLN A 73 -2.14 13.54 -11.50
CA GLN A 73 -1.85 13.40 -12.91
C GLN A 73 -0.89 12.26 -13.21
N LEU A 74 0.00 11.95 -12.28
CA LEU A 74 0.97 10.87 -12.44
C LEU A 74 0.46 9.53 -11.90
N GLY A 75 -0.41 9.59 -10.91
CA GLY A 75 -0.90 8.40 -10.21
C GLY A 75 -1.96 7.60 -10.95
N GLY A 76 -2.59 8.19 -11.94
CA GLY A 76 -3.66 7.50 -12.67
C GLY A 76 -5.04 7.96 -12.25
N CYS A 77 -5.90 7.04 -11.84
CA CYS A 77 -7.32 7.32 -11.67
C CYS A 77 -7.77 7.67 -10.27
N MET A 78 -6.91 7.61 -9.27
CA MET A 78 -7.33 7.90 -7.89
C MET A 78 -7.59 9.39 -7.71
N ASP A 79 -8.73 9.68 -7.08
CA ASP A 79 -9.10 11.05 -6.76
C ASP A 79 -8.43 11.46 -5.45
N GLU A 80 -7.74 12.58 -5.47
CA GLU A 80 -7.00 13.08 -4.31
C GLU A 80 -7.87 13.22 -3.07
N ASN A 81 -9.10 13.62 -3.25
CA ASN A 81 -10.01 13.83 -2.11
C ASN A 81 -10.68 12.54 -1.65
N ALA A 82 -10.62 11.50 -2.45
CA ALA A 82 -11.27 10.22 -2.16
C ALA A 82 -10.31 9.15 -1.65
N LYS A 83 -9.03 9.29 -1.93
CA LYS A 83 -8.07 8.21 -1.65
C LYS A 83 -7.74 8.09 -0.16
N ARG A 84 -7.63 6.84 0.27
CA ARG A 84 -7.22 6.49 1.63
C ARG A 84 -6.39 5.22 1.55
N LEU A 85 -5.33 5.15 2.34
CA LEU A 85 -4.49 3.97 2.42
C LEU A 85 -4.45 3.50 3.88
N LEU A 86 -4.82 2.26 4.08
CA LEU A 86 -4.76 1.61 5.39
C LEU A 86 -3.72 0.51 5.31
N ILE A 87 -2.73 0.55 6.20
CA ILE A 87 -1.66 -0.44 6.23
C ILE A 87 -1.73 -1.18 7.55
N PHE A 88 -1.91 -2.48 7.48
CA PHE A 88 -1.78 -3.39 8.62
C PHE A 88 -0.52 -4.21 8.39
N ALA A 89 0.59 -3.75 8.93
CA ALA A 89 1.89 -4.33 8.64
C ALA A 89 2.84 -4.12 9.82
N PRO A 90 3.90 -4.93 9.92
CA PRO A 90 4.88 -4.77 10.98
C PRO A 90 5.62 -3.44 10.90
N ASP A 91 6.29 -3.11 12.01
CA ASP A 91 7.22 -1.98 12.06
C ASP A 91 8.43 -2.31 11.18
N ALA A 92 8.49 -1.66 10.03
CA ALA A 92 9.56 -1.88 9.05
C ALA A 92 9.81 -0.59 8.28
N PRO A 93 11.07 -0.37 7.82
CA PRO A 93 11.44 0.92 7.24
C PRO A 93 10.55 1.39 6.09
N GLU A 94 10.22 0.52 5.17
CA GLU A 94 9.42 0.89 4.00
C GLU A 94 7.98 1.24 4.38
N TRP A 95 7.37 0.42 5.23
CA TRP A 95 6.01 0.70 5.70
C TRP A 95 5.96 1.98 6.53
N ASN A 96 6.95 2.17 7.39
CA ASN A 96 7.03 3.37 8.22
C ASN A 96 7.25 4.62 7.39
N ARG A 97 8.04 4.51 6.35
CA ARG A 97 8.32 5.63 5.44
C ARG A 97 7.05 6.12 4.77
N ILE A 98 6.20 5.20 4.33
CA ILE A 98 4.91 5.55 3.74
C ILE A 98 4.07 6.34 4.74
N SER A 99 3.93 5.84 5.96
CA SER A 99 3.07 6.49 6.94
C SER A 99 3.61 7.84 7.40
N SER A 100 4.92 8.06 7.31
CA SER A 100 5.53 9.32 7.72
C SER A 100 5.58 10.36 6.61
N GLU A 101 5.65 9.93 5.35
CA GLU A 101 5.83 10.84 4.22
C GLU A 101 4.57 11.06 3.38
N TRP A 102 3.66 10.10 3.35
CA TRP A 102 2.46 10.21 2.52
C TRP A 102 1.27 10.73 3.31
N GLY A 103 0.43 11.52 2.66
CA GLY A 103 -0.83 11.95 3.24
C GLY A 103 -1.91 10.90 3.08
N GLN A 104 -2.92 10.97 3.96
CA GLN A 104 -4.11 10.11 3.88
C GLN A 104 -3.80 8.63 4.09
N VAL A 105 -2.84 8.34 4.96
CA VAL A 105 -2.39 7.00 5.28
C VAL A 105 -2.56 6.75 6.77
N ILE A 106 -3.05 5.57 7.10
CA ILE A 106 -3.11 5.08 8.48
C ILE A 106 -2.32 3.78 8.53
N HIS A 107 -1.33 3.72 9.40
CA HIS A 107 -0.54 2.51 9.60
C HIS A 107 -0.82 1.95 10.98
N VAL A 108 -1.40 0.76 11.02
CA VAL A 108 -1.60 0.00 12.25
C VAL A 108 -0.52 -1.06 12.31
N GLN A 109 0.39 -0.91 13.25
CA GLN A 109 1.51 -1.84 13.35
C GLN A 109 1.03 -3.20 13.88
N THR A 110 1.48 -4.25 13.22
CA THR A 110 1.21 -5.62 13.62
C THR A 110 2.52 -6.27 14.03
N VAL A 111 2.43 -7.39 14.73
CA VAL A 111 3.64 -8.14 15.02
C VAL A 111 4.05 -8.95 13.79
N SER A 112 5.34 -9.21 13.68
CA SER A 112 5.89 -9.89 12.50
C SER A 112 5.53 -11.38 12.42
N GLU A 113 4.85 -11.90 13.42
CA GLU A 113 4.50 -13.33 13.46
C GLU A 113 3.16 -13.66 12.84
N GLY A 114 2.44 -12.68 12.33
CA GLY A 114 1.22 -12.96 11.63
C GLY A 114 0.13 -11.93 11.88
N LEU A 115 -0.91 -12.04 11.08
CA LEU A 115 -2.04 -11.13 11.11
C LEU A 115 -3.10 -11.52 12.14
N GLU A 116 -2.86 -12.58 12.86
CA GLU A 116 -3.76 -13.10 13.89
C GLU A 116 -3.91 -12.15 15.06
N ASP A 117 -2.90 -11.30 15.29
CA ASP A 117 -2.94 -10.32 16.36
C ASP A 117 -3.76 -9.09 16.02
N VAL A 118 -4.19 -8.98 14.78
CA VAL A 118 -5.06 -7.87 14.37
C VAL A 118 -6.49 -8.28 14.64
N GLU A 119 -7.12 -7.59 15.56
CA GLU A 119 -8.52 -7.87 15.83
C GLU A 119 -9.40 -7.45 14.67
N TYR A 120 -10.33 -8.32 14.32
CA TYR A 120 -11.23 -8.08 13.21
C TYR A 120 -12.03 -6.78 13.38
N SER A 121 -12.45 -6.50 14.61
CA SER A 121 -13.17 -5.26 14.92
C SER A 121 -12.32 -4.03 14.67
N GLN A 122 -11.03 -4.11 14.96
CA GLN A 122 -10.10 -3.01 14.73
C GLN A 122 -9.99 -2.70 13.23
N VAL A 123 -9.92 -3.72 12.41
CA VAL A 123 -9.88 -3.56 10.95
C VAL A 123 -11.15 -2.89 10.47
N LEU A 124 -12.30 -3.39 10.90
CA LEU A 124 -13.59 -2.83 10.51
C LEU A 124 -13.73 -1.37 10.96
N ASP A 125 -13.33 -1.07 12.18
CA ASP A 125 -13.42 0.30 12.69
C ASP A 125 -12.53 1.25 11.89
N SER A 126 -11.32 0.81 11.54
CA SER A 126 -10.40 1.63 10.75
C SER A 126 -10.96 1.91 9.36
N VAL A 127 -11.54 0.90 8.72
CA VAL A 127 -12.16 1.07 7.40
C VAL A 127 -13.38 1.97 7.50
N CYS A 128 -14.25 1.76 8.48
CA CYS A 128 -15.45 2.55 8.63
C CYS A 128 -15.15 4.01 8.95
N ASN A 129 -14.16 4.27 9.78
CA ASN A 129 -13.78 5.64 10.13
C ASN A 129 -13.09 6.37 8.96
N THR A 130 -12.63 5.63 7.98
CA THR A 130 -11.96 6.17 6.80
C THR A 130 -12.97 6.59 5.72
N ILE A 131 -14.10 5.91 5.70
CA ILE A 131 -15.18 6.22 4.75
C ILE A 131 -15.94 7.49 5.20
#